data_83f497f66f11109a5d2ca2a9537866b5
#
_entry.id   83f497f66f11109a5d2ca2a9537866b5
#
_cell.length_a   1.000
_cell.length_b   1.000
_cell.length_c   1.000
_cell.angle_alpha   90.00
_cell.angle_beta   90.00
_cell.angle_gamma   90.00
#
_symmetry.space_group_name_H-M   'P 1'
#
loop_
_entity.id
_entity.type
_entity.pdbx_description
1 polymer ?
#
loop_
_entity_poly.entity_id
_entity_poly.type
_entity_poly.pdbx_seq_one_letter_code
_entity_poly.pdbx_strand_id
1 'polypeptide(L)'
;IMREVVAHAERGAPVLGICNGFQIACEAHLLPGALLRNASLKFMSQPVRLRVENASTLFTSGYTKGDVLDVPIAHGDGRYTADAETLARLEGEGQVVFRYVDARGEPTPAANPNGSMNNIAGIVSARGNVLGMMPHPERACDPLLGSCDGLALFQSMLARVAA
;
A
#
# COMPACT_ATOMS: atom_id res chain seq x y z
N ILE A 1 -6.37 -9.42 20.05
CA ILE A 1 -5.65 -9.60 18.77
C ILE A 1 -4.76 -8.39 18.51
N MET A 2 -5.24 -7.13 18.49
CA MET A 2 -4.41 -5.97 18.12
C MET A 2 -3.19 -5.75 19.01
N ARG A 3 -3.26 -6.03 20.32
CA ARG A 3 -2.07 -5.98 21.20
C ARG A 3 -0.94 -6.89 20.71
N GLU A 4 -1.29 -8.08 20.23
CA GLU A 4 -0.31 -9.05 19.71
C GLU A 4 0.27 -8.59 18.37
N VAL A 5 -0.55 -7.97 17.49
CA VAL A 5 -0.07 -7.41 16.21
C VAL A 5 0.89 -6.25 16.48
N VAL A 6 0.54 -5.34 17.39
CA VAL A 6 1.41 -4.21 17.78
C VAL A 6 2.73 -4.74 18.35
N ALA A 7 2.67 -5.67 19.33
CA ALA A 7 3.86 -6.27 19.92
C ALA A 7 4.72 -7.01 18.87
N HIS A 8 4.10 -7.65 17.88
CA HIS A 8 4.80 -8.30 16.76
C HIS A 8 5.54 -7.27 15.89
N ALA A 9 4.87 -6.18 15.53
CA ALA A 9 5.49 -5.09 14.77
C ALA A 9 6.62 -4.41 15.56
N GLU A 10 6.44 -4.18 16.87
CA GLU A 10 7.44 -3.56 17.74
C GLU A 10 8.72 -4.41 17.86
N ARG A 11 8.60 -5.73 17.80
CA ARG A 11 9.75 -6.65 17.70
C ARG A 11 10.46 -6.63 16.36
N GLY A 12 9.97 -5.84 15.38
CA GLY A 12 10.53 -5.73 14.05
C GLY A 12 10.04 -6.80 13.05
N ALA A 13 9.09 -7.61 13.46
CA ALA A 13 8.53 -8.64 12.58
C ALA A 13 7.62 -8.01 11.50
N PRO A 14 7.53 -8.63 10.29
CA PRO A 14 6.76 -8.06 9.19
C PRO A 14 5.25 -8.09 9.44
N VAL A 15 4.58 -6.99 9.11
CA VAL A 15 3.13 -6.86 9.12
C VAL A 15 2.67 -6.27 7.78
N LEU A 16 1.73 -6.94 7.12
CA LEU A 16 1.08 -6.46 5.91
C LEU A 16 -0.39 -6.17 6.19
N GLY A 17 -0.76 -4.90 6.10
CA GLY A 17 -2.14 -4.40 6.22
C GLY A 17 -2.75 -4.14 4.85
N ILE A 18 -3.67 -5.01 4.39
CA ILE A 18 -4.37 -4.83 3.11
C ILE A 18 -5.76 -4.27 3.37
N CYS A 19 -6.15 -3.22 2.64
CA CYS A 19 -7.45 -2.58 2.67
C CYS A 19 -7.85 -2.20 4.11
N ASN A 20 -8.80 -2.89 4.76
CA ASN A 20 -9.15 -2.70 6.16
C ASN A 20 -7.93 -2.88 7.10
N GLY A 21 -6.97 -3.74 6.75
CA GLY A 21 -5.73 -3.89 7.51
C GLY A 21 -4.87 -2.62 7.50
N PHE A 22 -4.87 -1.84 6.43
CA PHE A 22 -4.21 -0.54 6.39
C PHE A 22 -4.91 0.49 7.29
N GLN A 23 -6.26 0.53 7.26
CA GLN A 23 -7.05 1.38 8.17
C GLN A 23 -6.70 1.06 9.62
N ILE A 24 -6.74 -0.22 9.99
CA ILE A 24 -6.40 -0.70 11.35
C ILE A 24 -4.95 -0.34 11.73
N ALA A 25 -4.00 -0.45 10.79
CA ALA A 25 -2.60 -0.10 11.06
C ALA A 25 -2.43 1.41 11.34
N CYS A 26 -3.18 2.28 10.68
CA CYS A 26 -3.21 3.71 10.99
C CYS A 26 -3.88 4.00 12.33
N GLU A 27 -5.03 3.39 12.63
CA GLU A 27 -5.73 3.54 13.91
C GLU A 27 -4.90 3.02 15.10
N ALA A 28 -4.12 1.96 14.87
CA ALA A 28 -3.20 1.40 15.87
C ALA A 28 -1.86 2.17 15.96
N HIS A 29 -1.70 3.26 15.23
CA HIS A 29 -0.48 4.07 15.15
C HIS A 29 0.79 3.31 14.71
N LEU A 30 0.63 2.19 14.02
CA LEU A 30 1.71 1.46 13.35
C LEU A 30 2.14 2.16 12.06
N LEU A 31 1.23 2.90 11.44
CA LEU A 31 1.45 3.74 10.26
C LEU A 31 0.88 5.14 10.52
N PRO A 32 1.49 6.20 9.98
CA PRO A 32 0.98 7.56 10.13
C PRO A 32 -0.20 7.84 9.18
N GLY A 33 -1.00 8.87 9.50
CA GLY A 33 -2.14 9.31 8.70
C GLY A 33 -3.41 8.55 9.03
N ALA A 34 -4.41 8.66 8.15
CA ALA A 34 -5.71 8.03 8.29
C ALA A 34 -6.33 7.71 6.93
N LEU A 35 -7.22 6.72 6.90
CA LEU A 35 -8.04 6.40 5.74
C LEU A 35 -9.45 6.97 5.96
N LEU A 36 -9.90 7.81 5.04
CA LEU A 36 -11.22 8.45 5.06
C LEU A 36 -12.10 7.90 3.93
N ARG A 37 -13.38 8.26 3.94
CA ARG A 37 -14.29 7.92 2.84
C ARG A 37 -13.75 8.41 1.50
N ASN A 38 -13.94 7.60 0.48
CA ASN A 38 -13.61 7.96 -0.90
C ASN A 38 -14.20 9.33 -1.25
N ALA A 39 -13.48 10.16 -1.98
CA ALA A 39 -13.94 11.51 -2.35
C ALA A 39 -15.27 11.50 -3.11
N SER A 40 -15.58 10.41 -3.83
CA SER A 40 -16.86 10.19 -4.51
C SER A 40 -18.01 9.79 -3.58
N LEU A 41 -17.73 9.48 -2.32
CA LEU A 41 -18.65 8.88 -1.33
C LEU A 41 -19.23 7.53 -1.76
N LYS A 42 -18.70 6.91 -2.81
CA LYS A 42 -19.13 5.62 -3.35
C LYS A 42 -18.12 4.52 -3.03
N PHE A 43 -18.63 3.30 -2.90
CA PHE A 43 -17.79 2.10 -2.89
C PHE A 43 -17.19 1.92 -4.29
N MET A 44 -15.88 1.70 -4.35
CA MET A 44 -15.13 1.49 -5.58
C MET A 44 -14.64 0.04 -5.62
N SER A 45 -14.98 -0.68 -6.70
CA SER A 45 -14.49 -2.04 -6.95
C SER A 45 -14.09 -2.13 -8.42
N GLN A 46 -12.78 -2.06 -8.68
CA GLN A 46 -12.23 -2.02 -10.04
C GLN A 46 -10.73 -2.32 -10.03
N PRO A 47 -10.15 -2.76 -11.16
CA PRO A 47 -8.70 -2.77 -11.34
C PRO A 47 -8.15 -1.34 -11.33
N VAL A 48 -6.96 -1.18 -10.76
CA VAL A 48 -6.19 0.07 -10.75
C VAL A 48 -4.74 -0.22 -11.08
N ARG A 49 -4.01 0.79 -11.55
CA ARG A 49 -2.57 0.69 -11.75
C ARG A 49 -1.83 1.34 -10.60
N LEU A 50 -0.80 0.63 -10.14
CA LEU A 50 0.10 1.07 -9.08
C LEU A 50 1.50 1.19 -9.63
N ARG A 51 2.17 2.30 -9.37
CA ARG A 51 3.62 2.40 -9.59
C ARG A 51 4.35 2.08 -8.30
N VAL A 52 5.41 1.26 -8.42
CA VAL A 52 6.34 0.99 -7.33
C VAL A 52 7.27 2.19 -7.15
N GLU A 53 7.12 2.91 -6.05
CA GLU A 53 7.96 4.08 -5.70
C GLU A 53 9.22 3.67 -4.96
N ASN A 54 9.11 2.67 -4.09
CA ASN A 54 10.21 2.13 -3.31
C ASN A 54 10.28 0.61 -3.47
N ALA A 55 11.32 0.12 -4.14
CA ALA A 55 11.60 -1.30 -4.36
C ALA A 55 12.61 -1.88 -3.35
N SER A 56 13.04 -1.08 -2.35
CA SER A 56 14.08 -1.47 -1.39
C SER A 56 13.50 -1.95 -0.05
N THR A 57 12.18 -2.13 0.04
CA THR A 57 11.54 -2.62 1.27
C THR A 57 11.54 -4.15 1.32
N LEU A 58 11.30 -4.72 2.50
CA LEU A 58 11.14 -6.17 2.63
C LEU A 58 9.92 -6.72 1.85
N PHE A 59 8.96 -5.86 1.49
CA PHE A 59 7.74 -6.23 0.75
C PHE A 59 7.88 -6.10 -0.76
N THR A 60 8.90 -5.37 -1.24
CA THR A 60 8.99 -4.96 -2.64
C THR A 60 10.30 -5.34 -3.33
N SER A 61 11.15 -6.13 -2.68
CA SER A 61 12.45 -6.55 -3.24
C SER A 61 12.34 -7.40 -4.52
N GLY A 62 11.15 -7.95 -4.82
CA GLY A 62 10.85 -8.66 -6.05
C GLY A 62 10.41 -7.77 -7.22
N TYR A 63 10.32 -6.44 -7.01
CA TYR A 63 9.97 -5.46 -8.04
C TYR A 63 11.15 -4.55 -8.36
N THR A 64 11.02 -3.82 -9.44
CA THR A 64 11.90 -2.70 -9.80
C THR A 64 11.18 -1.38 -9.56
N LYS A 65 11.89 -0.35 -9.10
CA LYS A 65 11.32 0.99 -8.98
C LYS A 65 10.83 1.48 -10.35
N GLY A 66 9.57 1.92 -10.38
CA GLY A 66 8.90 2.34 -11.61
C GLY A 66 8.03 1.26 -12.26
N ASP A 67 8.11 -0.01 -11.80
CA ASP A 67 7.19 -1.05 -12.27
C ASP A 67 5.74 -0.60 -12.08
N VAL A 68 4.90 -0.91 -13.06
CA VAL A 68 3.46 -0.63 -13.03
C VAL A 68 2.72 -1.95 -12.89
N LEU A 69 1.91 -2.05 -11.83
CA LEU A 69 1.20 -3.26 -11.42
C LEU A 69 -0.31 -3.08 -11.63
N ASP A 70 -0.98 -4.06 -12.19
CA ASP A 70 -2.44 -4.13 -12.26
C ASP A 70 -2.98 -4.90 -11.04
N VAL A 71 -3.62 -4.19 -10.09
CA VAL A 71 -4.12 -4.75 -8.83
C VAL A 71 -5.51 -4.21 -8.54
N PRO A 72 -6.50 -5.01 -8.12
CA PRO A 72 -7.84 -4.52 -7.83
C PRO A 72 -7.94 -3.77 -6.51
N ILE A 73 -8.92 -2.85 -6.44
CA ILE A 73 -9.41 -2.23 -5.22
C ILE A 73 -10.85 -2.64 -4.94
N ALA A 74 -11.26 -2.65 -3.66
CA ALA A 74 -12.63 -2.87 -3.23
C ALA A 74 -12.87 -2.19 -1.88
N HIS A 75 -13.19 -0.88 -1.88
CA HIS A 75 -13.33 -0.11 -0.63
C HIS A 75 -14.27 1.09 -0.75
N GLY A 76 -14.88 1.48 0.37
CA GLY A 76 -15.63 2.74 0.56
C GLY A 76 -14.80 3.83 1.25
N ASP A 77 -13.83 3.43 2.05
CA ASP A 77 -13.00 4.28 2.91
C ASP A 77 -11.52 4.03 2.61
N GLY A 78 -11.08 4.44 1.42
CA GLY A 78 -9.72 4.20 0.93
C GLY A 78 -8.88 5.46 0.72
N ARG A 79 -9.41 6.65 1.04
CA ARG A 79 -8.74 7.93 0.84
C ARG A 79 -7.69 8.19 1.91
N TYR A 80 -6.43 7.94 1.58
CA TYR A 80 -5.32 8.26 2.49
C TYR A 80 -5.18 9.77 2.69
N THR A 81 -5.03 10.17 3.95
CA THR A 81 -4.90 11.57 4.36
C THR A 81 -3.88 11.69 5.49
N ALA A 82 -3.03 12.71 5.44
CA ALA A 82 -2.10 13.07 6.49
C ALA A 82 -1.87 14.59 6.50
N ASP A 83 -1.31 15.14 7.57
CA ASP A 83 -0.88 16.53 7.58
C ASP A 83 0.35 16.77 6.68
N ALA A 84 0.66 18.03 6.42
CA ALA A 84 1.72 18.40 5.49
C ALA A 84 3.11 17.94 5.95
N GLU A 85 3.38 17.94 7.25
CA GLU A 85 4.66 17.49 7.83
C GLU A 85 4.83 15.97 7.63
N THR A 86 3.79 15.22 7.96
CA THR A 86 3.77 13.76 7.74
C THR A 86 3.94 13.41 6.26
N LEU A 87 3.24 14.11 5.35
CA LEU A 87 3.40 13.89 3.91
C LEU A 87 4.84 14.19 3.46
N ALA A 88 5.41 15.32 3.88
CA ALA A 88 6.78 15.67 3.52
C ALA A 88 7.80 14.64 4.02
N ARG A 89 7.60 14.10 5.22
CA ARG A 89 8.43 13.02 5.77
C ARG A 89 8.28 11.73 4.98
N LEU A 90 7.06 11.28 4.71
CA LEU A 90 6.81 10.07 3.93
C LEU A 90 7.48 10.11 2.55
N GLU A 91 7.43 11.29 1.89
CA GLU A 91 8.09 11.51 0.61
C GLU A 91 9.62 11.53 0.75
N GLY A 92 10.13 12.28 1.70
CA GLY A 92 11.58 12.50 1.89
C GLY A 92 12.32 11.24 2.39
N GLU A 93 11.66 10.40 3.16
CA GLU A 93 12.24 9.17 3.72
C GLU A 93 11.93 7.92 2.86
N GLY A 94 11.28 8.09 1.71
CA GLY A 94 10.95 6.97 0.80
C GLY A 94 9.95 5.98 1.39
N GLN A 95 9.09 6.44 2.30
CA GLN A 95 8.06 5.62 2.94
C GLN A 95 6.82 5.42 2.05
N VAL A 96 6.65 6.21 0.99
CA VAL A 96 5.63 5.94 -0.03
C VAL A 96 6.11 4.77 -0.89
N VAL A 97 5.35 3.67 -0.86
CA VAL A 97 5.72 2.43 -1.56
C VAL A 97 4.98 2.29 -2.87
N PHE A 98 3.69 2.64 -2.89
CA PHE A 98 2.84 2.55 -4.08
C PHE A 98 2.03 3.82 -4.31
N ARG A 99 1.89 4.22 -5.59
CA ARG A 99 0.98 5.28 -6.03
C ARG A 99 0.02 4.79 -7.10
N TYR A 100 -1.19 5.33 -7.07
CA TYR A 100 -2.13 5.21 -8.18
C TYR A 100 -1.59 5.98 -9.39
N VAL A 101 -1.56 5.33 -10.55
CA VAL A 101 -1.03 5.89 -11.79
C VAL A 101 -1.93 5.59 -12.99
N ASP A 102 -1.75 6.36 -14.06
CA ASP A 102 -2.43 6.12 -15.34
C ASP A 102 -1.72 5.03 -16.17
N ALA A 103 -2.20 4.80 -17.39
CA ALA A 103 -1.64 3.79 -18.31
C ALA A 103 -0.19 4.07 -18.74
N ARG A 104 0.32 5.28 -18.51
CA ARG A 104 1.71 5.69 -18.80
C ARG A 104 2.60 5.64 -17.57
N GLY A 105 2.04 5.21 -16.41
CA GLY A 105 2.75 5.19 -15.14
C GLY A 105 2.83 6.55 -14.44
N GLU A 106 1.98 7.53 -14.83
CA GLU A 106 2.01 8.87 -14.26
C GLU A 106 0.93 9.04 -13.17
N PRO A 107 1.27 9.67 -12.03
CA PRO A 107 0.34 9.86 -10.91
C PRO A 107 -0.57 11.07 -11.16
N THR A 108 -1.42 10.98 -12.18
CA THR A 108 -2.37 12.03 -12.53
C THR A 108 -3.57 12.08 -11.57
N PRO A 109 -4.27 13.21 -11.41
CA PRO A 109 -5.52 13.27 -10.65
C PRO A 109 -6.59 12.30 -11.18
N ALA A 110 -6.64 12.08 -12.50
CA ALA A 110 -7.59 11.16 -13.12
C ALA A 110 -7.31 9.68 -12.81
N ALA A 111 -6.07 9.33 -12.49
CA ALA A 111 -5.69 7.98 -12.08
C ALA A 111 -5.99 7.68 -10.61
N ASN A 112 -6.35 8.70 -9.82
CA ASN A 112 -6.62 8.57 -8.40
C ASN A 112 -8.09 8.17 -8.17
N PRO A 113 -8.38 6.92 -7.78
CA PRO A 113 -9.76 6.43 -7.72
C PRO A 113 -10.53 6.98 -6.51
N ASN A 114 -9.84 7.34 -5.44
CA ASN A 114 -10.46 7.59 -4.14
C ASN A 114 -10.16 8.98 -3.53
N GLY A 115 -9.30 9.78 -4.17
CA GLY A 115 -8.91 11.10 -3.69
C GLY A 115 -7.78 11.06 -2.63
N SER A 116 -7.00 9.97 -2.54
CA SER A 116 -5.82 9.89 -1.68
C SER A 116 -4.84 11.02 -1.96
N MET A 117 -4.29 11.61 -0.90
CA MET A 117 -3.25 12.65 -1.05
C MET A 117 -2.04 12.09 -1.80
N ASN A 118 -1.49 12.89 -2.72
CA ASN A 118 -0.35 12.53 -3.56
C ASN A 118 -0.53 11.18 -4.31
N ASN A 119 -1.75 10.77 -4.62
CA ASN A 119 -2.05 9.46 -5.20
C ASN A 119 -1.53 8.27 -4.38
N ILE A 120 -1.25 8.44 -3.09
CA ILE A 120 -0.71 7.39 -2.23
C ILE A 120 -1.69 6.21 -2.17
N ALA A 121 -1.20 5.03 -2.57
CA ALA A 121 -1.93 3.76 -2.51
C ALA A 121 -1.43 2.84 -1.39
N GLY A 122 -0.19 3.04 -0.95
CA GLY A 122 0.42 2.29 0.14
C GLY A 122 1.69 2.94 0.67
N ILE A 123 1.93 2.78 1.98
CA ILE A 123 3.08 3.32 2.71
C ILE A 123 3.71 2.25 3.61
N VAL A 124 4.99 2.43 3.92
CA VAL A 124 5.71 1.60 4.87
C VAL A 124 6.06 2.39 6.13
N SER A 125 6.13 1.73 7.29
CA SER A 125 6.58 2.33 8.53
C SER A 125 8.04 2.80 8.45
N ALA A 126 8.45 3.74 9.30
CA ALA A 126 9.83 4.23 9.36
C ALA A 126 10.85 3.10 9.60
N ARG A 127 10.46 2.02 10.29
CA ARG A 127 11.30 0.82 10.51
C ARG A 127 11.29 -0.15 9.32
N GLY A 128 10.44 0.08 8.31
CA GLY A 128 10.35 -0.75 7.12
C GLY A 128 9.63 -2.09 7.28
N ASN A 129 9.10 -2.41 8.45
CA ASN A 129 8.52 -3.71 8.76
C ASN A 129 6.99 -3.78 8.77
N VAL A 130 6.30 -2.64 8.63
CA VAL A 130 4.84 -2.58 8.49
C VAL A 130 4.51 -1.92 7.16
N LEU A 131 3.84 -2.63 6.26
CA LEU A 131 3.30 -2.09 5.01
C LEU A 131 1.77 -2.02 5.11
N GLY A 132 1.20 -0.86 4.79
CA GLY A 132 -0.24 -0.67 4.59
C GLY A 132 -0.53 -0.30 3.14
N MET A 133 -1.51 -0.94 2.52
CA MET A 133 -1.96 -0.61 1.17
C MET A 133 -3.46 -0.84 0.98
N MET A 134 -4.12 0.01 0.18
CA MET A 134 -5.55 -0.14 -0.09
C MET A 134 -5.88 -1.17 -1.17
N PRO A 135 -5.09 -1.29 -2.26
CA PRO A 135 -5.27 -2.34 -3.25
C PRO A 135 -5.05 -3.74 -2.67
N HIS A 136 -5.61 -4.75 -3.35
CA HIS A 136 -5.63 -6.14 -2.94
C HIS A 136 -4.64 -7.00 -3.75
N PRO A 137 -3.34 -7.06 -3.38
CA PRO A 137 -2.37 -7.88 -4.10
C PRO A 137 -2.70 -9.38 -4.05
N GLU A 138 -3.39 -9.85 -3.00
CA GLU A 138 -3.83 -11.25 -2.88
C GLU A 138 -4.85 -11.65 -3.96
N ARG A 139 -5.50 -10.67 -4.59
CA ARG A 139 -6.43 -10.88 -5.72
C ARG A 139 -5.76 -10.70 -7.08
N ALA A 140 -4.44 -10.57 -7.10
CA ALA A 140 -3.60 -10.43 -8.29
C ALA A 140 -2.38 -11.37 -8.19
N CYS A 141 -2.62 -12.63 -7.80
CA CYS A 141 -1.59 -13.65 -7.59
C CYS A 141 -1.75 -14.89 -8.48
N ASP A 142 -2.78 -14.92 -9.32
CA ASP A 142 -3.10 -16.07 -10.17
C ASP A 142 -3.65 -15.55 -11.51
N PRO A 143 -3.23 -16.12 -12.66
CA PRO A 143 -3.75 -15.73 -13.98
C PRO A 143 -5.28 -15.84 -14.09
N LEU A 144 -5.91 -16.76 -13.36
CA LEU A 144 -7.37 -16.88 -13.30
C LEU A 144 -8.06 -15.68 -12.65
N LEU A 145 -7.32 -14.89 -11.84
CA LEU A 145 -7.80 -13.65 -11.22
C LEU A 145 -7.56 -12.42 -12.10
N GLY A 146 -6.92 -12.59 -13.25
CA GLY A 146 -6.68 -11.54 -14.25
C GLY A 146 -5.29 -10.89 -14.18
N SER A 147 -4.54 -11.04 -13.10
CA SER A 147 -3.16 -10.54 -12.94
C SER A 147 -2.37 -11.40 -11.97
N CYS A 148 -1.04 -11.43 -12.14
CA CYS A 148 -0.08 -12.01 -11.21
C CYS A 148 0.83 -10.95 -10.56
N ASP A 149 0.56 -9.67 -10.76
CA ASP A 149 1.45 -8.58 -10.37
C ASP A 149 1.59 -8.44 -8.84
N GLY A 150 0.61 -8.94 -8.07
CA GLY A 150 0.64 -8.99 -6.61
C GLY A 150 1.51 -10.10 -6.03
N LEU A 151 1.85 -11.12 -6.82
CA LEU A 151 2.55 -12.32 -6.31
C LEU A 151 3.95 -11.99 -5.77
N ALA A 152 4.70 -11.13 -6.45
CA ALA A 152 6.06 -10.79 -6.07
C ALA A 152 6.14 -10.08 -4.70
N LEU A 153 5.05 -9.43 -4.23
CA LEU A 153 4.99 -8.87 -2.88
C LEU A 153 5.09 -9.97 -1.81
N PHE A 154 4.32 -11.04 -1.95
CA PHE A 154 4.35 -12.17 -1.01
C PHE A 154 5.66 -12.95 -1.10
N GLN A 155 6.21 -13.12 -2.31
CA GLN A 155 7.51 -13.76 -2.52
C GLN A 155 8.63 -12.95 -1.85
N SER A 156 8.59 -11.62 -1.91
CA SER A 156 9.55 -10.73 -1.23
C SER A 156 9.54 -10.94 0.27
N MET A 157 8.33 -11.01 0.87
CA MET A 157 8.17 -11.27 2.31
C MET A 157 8.72 -12.64 2.70
N LEU A 158 8.39 -13.70 1.94
CA LEU A 158 8.84 -15.07 2.22
C LEU A 158 10.35 -15.21 2.12
N ALA A 159 10.98 -14.61 1.11
CA ALA A 159 12.42 -14.64 0.94
C ALA A 159 13.17 -14.03 2.14
N ARG A 160 12.57 -13.03 2.80
CA ARG A 160 13.15 -12.36 3.97
C ARG A 160 12.95 -13.12 5.27
N VAL A 161 11.85 -13.88 5.39
CA VAL A 161 11.55 -14.70 6.59
C VAL A 161 12.37 -16.00 6.58
N ALA A 162 12.79 -16.47 5.41
CA ALA A 162 13.57 -17.69 5.24
C ALA A 162 15.10 -17.47 5.34
N ALA A 163 15.56 -16.22 5.41
CA ALA A 163 16.96 -15.82 5.54
C ALA A 163 17.36 -15.52 6.98
#